data_c08c62bd8eb82e41833f16cef70f88ae
#
_entry.id   c08c62bd8eb82e41833f16cef70f88ae
#
_cell.length_a   1.000
_cell.length_b   1.000
_cell.length_c   1.000
_cell.angle_alpha   90.00
_cell.angle_beta   90.00
_cell.angle_gamma   90.00
#
_symmetry.space_group_name_H-M   'P 1'
#
loop_
_entity.id
_entity.type
_entity.pdbx_description
1 polymer ?
#
loop_
_entity_poly.entity_id
_entity_poly.type
_entity_poly.pdbx_seq_one_letter_code
_entity_poly.pdbx_strand_id
1 'polypeptide(L)'
;MDYNENEFKAKANIKTRRIWLVFALLLSANYGSDVSQGGYPSTNYIIFLILCWVPFFAGDLLLRIRGKADDRYRYALVIGYGIFYTFLICTTDSPIAFTYILPVVSLLVLYKDRKFMVGCAIANIASVIVSVIYHLVVLGQNTATDQKNYQLQVACLLLCYIGYIMSIRHLIESDGALTDSIKADLKRVVTTVEQVKTASNTIMDGITVVRELATENKHGSDIVVDGMNKLTDNNDQLQSRTASSQEMTGDINSQVQNVASMINDMVSLTAESGKHAKTSSVDLESLVQTAGTMADLSNEVEHILDAFKAEFETVKQETGTIDSISSQTNL
;
A
#
# COMPACT_ATOMS: atom_id res chain seq x y z
N MET A 1 1.29 5.89 -9.04
CA MET A 1 2.59 5.38 -8.54
C MET A 1 2.54 3.87 -8.69
N ASP A 2 3.27 3.32 -9.64
CA ASP A 2 3.32 1.88 -9.79
C ASP A 2 4.04 1.26 -8.59
N TYR A 3 3.43 0.22 -8.02
CA TYR A 3 4.05 -0.55 -6.95
C TYR A 3 5.30 -1.24 -7.51
N ASN A 4 6.46 -0.76 -7.11
CA ASN A 4 7.73 -1.33 -7.51
C ASN A 4 8.35 -2.06 -6.30
N GLU A 5 8.17 -3.37 -6.24
CA GLU A 5 8.72 -4.23 -5.18
C GLU A 5 10.23 -4.03 -4.99
N ASN A 6 10.97 -3.86 -6.08
CA ASN A 6 12.41 -3.63 -6.05
C ASN A 6 12.76 -2.30 -5.38
N GLU A 7 11.92 -1.27 -5.52
CA GLU A 7 12.13 0.01 -4.85
C GLU A 7 11.97 -0.13 -3.32
N PHE A 8 10.97 -0.88 -2.87
CA PHE A 8 10.76 -1.13 -1.44
C PHE A 8 11.89 -1.99 -0.86
N LYS A 9 12.34 -3.03 -1.57
CA LYS A 9 13.50 -3.84 -1.18
C LYS A 9 14.76 -2.97 -1.09
N ALA A 10 15.00 -2.12 -2.07
CA ALA A 10 16.13 -1.19 -2.06
C ALA A 10 16.05 -0.21 -0.87
N LYS A 11 14.88 0.33 -0.58
CA LYS A 11 14.66 1.21 0.57
C LYS A 11 14.90 0.48 1.90
N ALA A 12 14.44 -0.77 2.03
CA ALA A 12 14.68 -1.60 3.20
C ALA A 12 16.18 -1.85 3.40
N ASN A 13 16.87 -2.31 2.36
CA ASN A 13 18.31 -2.57 2.40
C ASN A 13 19.13 -1.31 2.76
N ILE A 14 18.80 -0.16 2.17
CA ILE A 14 19.48 1.10 2.46
C ILE A 14 19.26 1.55 3.91
N LYS A 15 18.01 1.46 4.42
CA LYS A 15 17.70 1.81 5.81
C LYS A 15 18.47 0.90 6.77
N THR A 16 18.41 -0.40 6.54
CA THR A 16 19.10 -1.39 7.35
C THR A 16 20.61 -1.18 7.33
N ARG A 17 21.22 -0.92 6.16
CA ARG A 17 22.62 -0.59 6.03
C ARG A 17 23.03 0.64 6.87
N ARG A 18 22.23 1.72 6.80
CA ARG A 18 22.54 2.95 7.54
C ARG A 18 22.53 2.72 9.05
N ILE A 19 21.53 2.00 9.54
CA ILE A 19 21.40 1.73 10.97
C ILE A 19 22.48 0.75 11.42
N TRP A 20 22.79 -0.26 10.60
CA TRP A 20 23.92 -1.17 10.89
C TRP A 20 25.24 -0.40 11.02
N LEU A 21 25.50 0.56 10.11
CA LEU A 21 26.69 1.43 10.19
C LEU A 21 26.74 2.18 11.52
N VAL A 22 25.62 2.87 11.87
CA VAL A 22 25.54 3.63 13.11
C VAL A 22 25.78 2.73 14.32
N PHE A 23 25.18 1.54 14.29
CA PHE A 23 25.30 0.60 15.39
C PHE A 23 26.70 0.02 15.50
N ALA A 24 27.34 -0.30 14.37
CA ALA A 24 28.73 -0.75 14.33
C ALA A 24 29.69 0.31 14.89
N LEU A 25 29.47 1.59 14.55
CA LEU A 25 30.26 2.71 15.10
C LEU A 25 30.07 2.86 16.61
N LEU A 26 28.82 2.84 17.08
CA LEU A 26 28.51 2.97 18.51
C LEU A 26 29.12 1.81 19.32
N LEU A 27 28.96 0.58 18.86
CA LEU A 27 29.53 -0.59 19.54
C LEU A 27 31.04 -0.57 19.52
N SER A 28 31.66 -0.18 18.39
CA SER A 28 33.12 -0.09 18.30
C SER A 28 33.68 0.97 19.24
N ALA A 29 32.99 2.11 19.37
CA ALA A 29 33.37 3.16 20.30
C ALA A 29 33.23 2.72 21.78
N ASN A 30 32.09 2.07 22.10
CA ASN A 30 31.81 1.60 23.46
C ASN A 30 32.83 0.54 23.89
N TYR A 31 33.02 -0.51 23.09
CA TYR A 31 33.99 -1.57 23.41
C TYR A 31 35.43 -1.07 23.42
N GLY A 32 35.75 -0.10 22.53
CA GLY A 32 37.07 0.56 22.54
C GLY A 32 37.32 1.38 23.80
N SER A 33 36.30 2.02 24.35
CA SER A 33 36.35 2.69 25.65
C SER A 33 36.64 1.71 26.78
N ASP A 34 35.95 0.57 26.81
CA ASP A 34 36.15 -0.44 27.85
C ASP A 34 37.57 -1.02 27.81
N VAL A 35 38.11 -1.26 26.61
CA VAL A 35 39.52 -1.70 26.44
C VAL A 35 40.49 -0.63 26.87
N SER A 36 40.24 0.64 26.58
CA SER A 36 41.13 1.74 27.00
C SER A 36 41.16 1.89 28.52
N GLN A 37 40.11 1.49 29.20
CA GLN A 37 40.03 1.45 30.67
C GLN A 37 40.60 0.17 31.30
N GLY A 38 41.14 -0.73 30.49
CA GLY A 38 41.71 -2.01 30.95
C GLY A 38 40.69 -3.09 31.24
N GLY A 39 39.42 -2.91 30.85
CA GLY A 39 38.34 -3.88 31.11
C GLY A 39 38.46 -5.15 30.27
N TYR A 40 39.04 -5.06 29.05
CA TYR A 40 39.16 -6.22 28.14
C TYR A 40 40.54 -6.26 27.46
N PRO A 41 41.02 -7.47 27.07
CA PRO A 41 42.27 -7.61 26.31
C PRO A 41 42.16 -6.97 24.92
N SER A 42 43.22 -6.27 24.48
CA SER A 42 43.28 -5.64 23.15
C SER A 42 43.06 -6.61 22.00
N THR A 43 43.46 -7.89 22.21
CA THR A 43 43.20 -8.99 21.21
C THR A 43 41.72 -9.18 20.96
N ASN A 44 40.89 -9.20 22.00
CA ASN A 44 39.44 -9.34 21.88
C ASN A 44 38.85 -8.17 21.13
N TYR A 45 39.38 -6.96 21.29
CA TYR A 45 38.91 -5.80 20.53
C TYR A 45 39.23 -5.88 19.04
N ILE A 46 40.42 -6.41 18.69
CA ILE A 46 40.77 -6.64 17.28
C ILE A 46 39.81 -7.66 16.64
N ILE A 47 39.55 -8.78 17.32
CA ILE A 47 38.61 -9.80 16.86
C ILE A 47 37.20 -9.19 16.73
N PHE A 48 36.77 -8.42 17.73
CA PHE A 48 35.50 -7.70 17.72
C PHE A 48 35.37 -6.79 16.48
N LEU A 49 36.40 -5.97 16.20
CA LEU A 49 36.41 -5.08 15.05
C LEU A 49 36.31 -5.85 13.73
N ILE A 50 37.07 -6.93 13.59
CA ILE A 50 37.03 -7.77 12.40
C ILE A 50 35.63 -8.37 12.21
N LEU A 51 35.05 -8.96 13.23
CA LEU A 51 33.73 -9.57 13.17
C LEU A 51 32.60 -8.55 12.97
N CYS A 52 32.76 -7.34 13.45
CA CYS A 52 31.78 -6.26 13.27
C CYS A 52 31.84 -5.66 11.86
N TRP A 53 33.05 -5.34 11.38
CA TRP A 53 33.21 -4.53 10.16
C TRP A 53 33.35 -5.35 8.87
N VAL A 54 33.96 -6.56 8.93
CA VAL A 54 34.10 -7.38 7.72
C VAL A 54 32.73 -7.77 7.13
N PRO A 55 31.77 -8.26 7.91
CA PRO A 55 30.44 -8.53 7.38
C PRO A 55 29.71 -7.28 6.87
N PHE A 56 29.91 -6.13 7.55
CA PHE A 56 29.34 -4.86 7.10
C PHE A 56 29.86 -4.47 5.71
N PHE A 57 31.18 -4.47 5.52
CA PHE A 57 31.79 -4.17 4.23
C PHE A 57 31.45 -5.19 3.15
N ALA A 58 31.38 -6.48 3.51
CA ALA A 58 30.95 -7.51 2.60
C ALA A 58 29.48 -7.30 2.13
N GLY A 59 28.60 -6.90 3.05
CA GLY A 59 27.23 -6.52 2.74
C GLY A 59 27.14 -5.26 1.87
N ASP A 60 27.94 -4.24 2.17
CA ASP A 60 27.99 -3.01 1.35
C ASP A 60 28.51 -3.30 -0.07
N LEU A 61 29.55 -4.13 -0.19
CA LEU A 61 30.09 -4.57 -1.47
C LEU A 61 29.03 -5.36 -2.27
N LEU A 62 28.27 -6.23 -1.62
CA LEU A 62 27.20 -6.98 -2.26
C LEU A 62 26.13 -6.04 -2.84
N LEU A 63 25.72 -4.99 -2.12
CA LEU A 63 24.78 -3.99 -2.60
C LEU A 63 25.36 -3.15 -3.76
N ARG A 64 26.67 -2.92 -3.78
CA ARG A 64 27.34 -2.20 -4.89
C ARG A 64 27.43 -3.03 -6.16
N ILE A 65 27.73 -4.33 -6.03
CA ILE A 65 27.93 -5.23 -7.18
C ILE A 65 26.58 -5.68 -7.77
N ARG A 66 25.63 -6.07 -6.92
CA ARG A 66 24.37 -6.69 -7.34
C ARG A 66 23.19 -5.72 -7.37
N GLY A 67 23.38 -4.53 -6.85
CA GLY A 67 22.33 -3.52 -6.79
C GLY A 67 21.61 -3.46 -5.43
N LYS A 68 20.95 -2.32 -5.20
CA LYS A 68 20.36 -1.98 -3.90
C LYS A 68 19.16 -2.86 -3.51
N ALA A 69 18.52 -3.55 -4.45
CA ALA A 69 17.34 -4.36 -4.24
C ALA A 69 17.64 -5.87 -4.04
N ASP A 70 18.91 -6.27 -3.95
CA ASP A 70 19.27 -7.69 -3.83
C ASP A 70 18.80 -8.28 -2.51
N ASP A 71 18.03 -9.37 -2.59
CA ASP A 71 17.48 -10.09 -1.43
C ASP A 71 18.56 -10.77 -0.56
N ARG A 72 19.74 -11.03 -1.12
CA ARG A 72 20.85 -11.69 -0.41
C ARG A 72 21.44 -10.82 0.68
N TYR A 73 21.27 -9.51 0.56
CA TYR A 73 21.77 -8.56 1.57
C TYR A 73 21.22 -8.87 2.97
N ARG A 74 19.94 -9.20 3.10
CA ARG A 74 19.32 -9.55 4.39
C ARG A 74 19.97 -10.78 5.04
N TYR A 75 20.40 -11.77 4.22
CA TYR A 75 21.09 -12.95 4.71
C TYR A 75 22.53 -12.62 5.10
N ALA A 76 23.24 -11.84 4.29
CA ALA A 76 24.58 -11.36 4.62
C ALA A 76 24.60 -10.58 5.95
N LEU A 77 23.61 -9.72 6.16
CA LEU A 77 23.39 -9.01 7.41
C LEU A 77 23.21 -9.98 8.59
N VAL A 78 22.21 -10.89 8.48
CA VAL A 78 21.84 -11.75 9.60
C VAL A 78 22.95 -12.74 9.95
N ILE A 79 23.60 -13.32 8.95
CA ILE A 79 24.72 -14.25 9.18
C ILE A 79 25.91 -13.50 9.77
N GLY A 80 26.30 -12.38 9.14
CA GLY A 80 27.44 -11.58 9.60
C GLY A 80 27.25 -11.01 10.99
N TYR A 81 26.11 -10.40 11.23
CA TYR A 81 25.78 -9.88 12.54
C TYR A 81 25.57 -11.00 13.58
N GLY A 82 25.01 -12.14 13.19
CA GLY A 82 24.80 -13.28 14.08
C GLY A 82 26.11 -13.87 14.61
N ILE A 83 27.11 -14.00 13.73
CA ILE A 83 28.46 -14.44 14.13
C ILE A 83 29.09 -13.41 15.10
N PHE A 84 29.05 -12.15 14.74
CA PHE A 84 29.52 -11.05 15.59
C PHE A 84 28.79 -11.04 16.95
N TYR A 85 27.48 -11.13 16.93
CA TYR A 85 26.65 -11.12 18.13
C TYR A 85 26.98 -12.31 19.05
N THR A 86 27.12 -13.52 18.48
CA THR A 86 27.47 -14.71 19.25
C THR A 86 28.84 -14.55 19.95
N PHE A 87 29.83 -14.00 19.24
CA PHE A 87 31.13 -13.68 19.84
C PHE A 87 30.96 -12.66 20.97
N LEU A 88 30.20 -11.61 20.73
CA LEU A 88 29.99 -10.53 21.70
C LEU A 88 29.37 -11.05 23.00
N ILE A 89 28.27 -11.81 22.90
CA ILE A 89 27.57 -12.32 24.08
C ILE A 89 28.36 -13.41 24.82
N CYS A 90 29.31 -14.08 24.16
CA CYS A 90 30.21 -15.03 24.80
C CYS A 90 31.38 -14.35 25.52
N THR A 91 31.82 -13.18 25.09
CA THR A 91 33.03 -12.51 25.60
C THR A 91 32.77 -11.36 26.57
N THR A 92 31.52 -10.93 26.72
CA THR A 92 31.13 -9.84 27.62
C THR A 92 30.59 -10.37 28.94
N ASP A 93 30.93 -9.72 30.03
CA ASP A 93 30.34 -10.00 31.35
C ASP A 93 29.03 -9.26 31.60
N SER A 94 28.60 -8.43 30.65
CA SER A 94 27.37 -7.64 30.80
C SER A 94 26.11 -8.50 30.63
N PRO A 95 25.26 -8.62 31.64
CA PRO A 95 24.04 -9.41 31.55
C PRO A 95 23.01 -8.87 30.56
N ILE A 96 23.17 -7.64 30.11
CA ILE A 96 22.25 -6.99 29.14
C ILE A 96 22.76 -7.08 27.69
N ALA A 97 23.92 -7.68 27.45
CA ALA A 97 24.52 -7.77 26.11
C ALA A 97 23.60 -8.45 25.08
N PHE A 98 22.72 -9.34 25.53
CA PHE A 98 21.73 -9.97 24.67
C PHE A 98 20.79 -8.98 23.97
N THR A 99 20.66 -7.77 24.51
CA THR A 99 19.80 -6.73 23.92
C THR A 99 20.38 -6.14 22.64
N TYR A 100 21.67 -6.29 22.38
CA TYR A 100 22.31 -5.76 21.16
C TYR A 100 21.76 -6.35 19.86
N ILE A 101 21.07 -7.47 19.90
CA ILE A 101 20.38 -8.01 18.74
C ILE A 101 19.09 -7.25 18.41
N LEU A 102 18.43 -6.64 19.38
CA LEU A 102 17.09 -6.07 19.24
C LEU A 102 16.99 -4.97 18.16
N PRO A 103 17.96 -4.02 18.05
CA PRO A 103 17.91 -3.03 16.98
C PRO A 103 17.98 -3.65 15.59
N VAL A 104 18.78 -4.70 15.40
CA VAL A 104 18.89 -5.38 14.11
C VAL A 104 17.61 -6.14 13.79
N VAL A 105 17.09 -6.89 14.75
CA VAL A 105 15.85 -7.66 14.56
C VAL A 105 14.65 -6.74 14.26
N SER A 106 14.57 -5.59 14.92
CA SER A 106 13.52 -4.62 14.63
C SER A 106 13.54 -4.12 13.17
N LEU A 107 14.74 -4.01 12.57
CA LEU A 107 14.91 -3.65 11.17
C LEU A 107 14.50 -4.76 10.20
N LEU A 108 14.62 -6.02 10.61
CA LEU A 108 14.24 -7.15 9.78
C LEU A 108 12.72 -7.19 9.52
N VAL A 109 11.92 -6.52 10.32
CA VAL A 109 10.47 -6.32 10.09
C VAL A 109 10.22 -5.61 8.77
N LEU A 110 11.14 -4.76 8.31
CA LEU A 110 11.02 -4.04 7.03
C LEU A 110 10.93 -4.98 5.81
N TYR A 111 11.46 -6.19 5.92
CA TYR A 111 11.43 -7.18 4.84
C TYR A 111 10.08 -7.91 4.74
N LYS A 112 9.21 -7.78 5.74
CA LYS A 112 7.87 -8.40 5.80
C LYS A 112 7.88 -9.91 5.49
N ASP A 113 8.96 -10.61 5.86
CA ASP A 113 9.12 -12.04 5.62
C ASP A 113 9.05 -12.81 6.93
N ARG A 114 7.89 -13.45 7.18
CA ARG A 114 7.64 -14.23 8.39
C ARG A 114 8.59 -15.43 8.51
N LYS A 115 8.83 -16.14 7.41
CA LYS A 115 9.67 -17.35 7.42
C LYS A 115 11.12 -16.98 7.75
N PHE A 116 11.59 -15.90 7.15
CA PHE A 116 12.90 -15.36 7.43
C PHE A 116 13.05 -14.94 8.90
N MET A 117 12.06 -14.25 9.46
CA MET A 117 12.06 -13.85 10.87
C MET A 117 12.07 -15.05 11.82
N VAL A 118 11.32 -16.10 11.52
CA VAL A 118 11.34 -17.34 12.31
C VAL A 118 12.72 -18.01 12.25
N GLY A 119 13.36 -18.04 11.07
CA GLY A 119 14.73 -18.52 10.94
C GLY A 119 15.72 -17.72 11.79
N CYS A 120 15.59 -16.39 11.79
CA CYS A 120 16.39 -15.50 12.64
C CYS A 120 16.15 -15.76 14.13
N ALA A 121 14.89 -16.02 14.54
CA ALA A 121 14.56 -16.35 15.92
C ALA A 121 15.27 -17.62 16.37
N ILE A 122 15.20 -18.68 15.59
CA ILE A 122 15.86 -19.96 15.90
C ILE A 122 17.37 -19.77 16.00
N ALA A 123 17.99 -19.08 15.04
CA ALA A 123 19.43 -18.83 15.02
C ALA A 123 19.88 -18.01 16.26
N ASN A 124 19.15 -16.97 16.62
CA ASN A 124 19.52 -16.12 17.76
C ASN A 124 19.28 -16.79 19.11
N ILE A 125 18.21 -17.56 19.25
CA ILE A 125 17.99 -18.36 20.46
C ILE A 125 19.13 -19.39 20.60
N ALA A 126 19.53 -20.05 19.51
CA ALA A 126 20.69 -20.96 19.51
C ALA A 126 21.98 -20.23 19.93
N SER A 127 22.23 -19.01 19.42
CA SER A 127 23.38 -18.18 19.83
C SER A 127 23.38 -17.90 21.33
N VAL A 128 22.22 -17.54 21.89
CA VAL A 128 22.11 -17.29 23.35
C VAL A 128 22.31 -18.58 24.14
N ILE A 129 21.77 -19.71 23.70
CA ILE A 129 22.01 -21.00 24.34
C ILE A 129 23.51 -21.32 24.33
N VAL A 130 24.19 -21.12 23.20
CA VAL A 130 25.65 -21.31 23.10
C VAL A 130 26.37 -20.41 24.09
N SER A 131 25.99 -19.14 24.20
CA SER A 131 26.55 -18.19 25.16
C SER A 131 26.33 -18.65 26.62
N VAL A 132 25.14 -19.09 26.95
CA VAL A 132 24.82 -19.63 28.29
C VAL A 132 25.66 -20.83 28.62
N ILE A 133 25.81 -21.79 27.68
CA ILE A 133 26.67 -22.93 27.86
C ILE A 133 28.13 -22.51 28.05
N TYR A 134 28.61 -21.56 27.27
CA TYR A 134 29.98 -21.02 27.38
C TYR A 134 30.24 -20.41 28.75
N HIS A 135 29.34 -19.56 29.23
CA HIS A 135 29.45 -18.93 30.56
C HIS A 135 29.38 -19.95 31.70
N LEU A 136 28.50 -20.94 31.59
CA LEU A 136 28.39 -22.00 32.60
C LEU A 136 29.58 -22.93 32.64
N VAL A 137 30.05 -23.42 31.47
CA VAL A 137 31.04 -24.50 31.38
C VAL A 137 32.48 -23.95 31.36
N VAL A 138 32.73 -22.83 30.58
CA VAL A 138 34.08 -22.33 30.38
C VAL A 138 34.43 -21.27 31.42
N LEU A 139 33.50 -20.37 31.72
CA LEU A 139 33.75 -19.28 32.66
C LEU A 139 33.32 -19.60 34.11
N GLY A 140 32.60 -20.70 34.31
CA GLY A 140 32.18 -21.15 35.65
C GLY A 140 31.15 -20.20 36.31
N GLN A 141 30.48 -19.35 35.55
CA GLN A 141 29.48 -18.38 36.05
C GLN A 141 28.15 -19.09 36.31
N ASN A 142 28.00 -19.63 37.50
CA ASN A 142 26.82 -20.43 37.89
C ASN A 142 26.19 -19.98 39.23
N THR A 143 26.21 -18.67 39.50
CA THR A 143 25.51 -18.15 40.67
C THR A 143 23.98 -18.13 40.46
N ALA A 144 23.23 -18.05 41.54
CA ALA A 144 21.74 -17.96 41.46
C ALA A 144 21.30 -16.71 40.65
N THR A 145 22.10 -15.64 40.65
CA THR A 145 21.89 -14.43 39.88
C THR A 145 22.13 -14.68 38.40
N ASP A 146 23.22 -15.38 38.04
CA ASP A 146 23.55 -15.72 36.67
C ASP A 146 22.46 -16.59 36.04
N GLN A 147 22.00 -17.61 36.74
CA GLN A 147 20.93 -18.49 36.27
C GLN A 147 19.62 -17.71 35.99
N LYS A 148 19.25 -16.77 36.86
CA LYS A 148 18.10 -15.86 36.63
C LYS A 148 18.32 -14.99 35.42
N ASN A 149 19.51 -14.44 35.23
CA ASN A 149 19.87 -13.63 34.05
C ASN A 149 19.73 -14.44 32.76
N TYR A 150 20.25 -15.68 32.72
CA TYR A 150 20.13 -16.54 31.55
C TYR A 150 18.69 -16.90 31.20
N GLN A 151 17.87 -17.22 32.20
CA GLN A 151 16.44 -17.47 32.00
C GLN A 151 15.74 -16.23 31.43
N LEU A 152 16.06 -15.05 32.00
CA LEU A 152 15.46 -13.78 31.55
C LEU A 152 15.88 -13.43 30.11
N GLN A 153 17.16 -13.65 29.76
CA GLN A 153 17.66 -13.44 28.41
C GLN A 153 16.87 -14.26 27.37
N VAL A 154 16.74 -15.56 27.61
CA VAL A 154 16.02 -16.47 26.72
C VAL A 154 14.54 -16.09 26.66
N ALA A 155 13.91 -15.84 27.80
CA ALA A 155 12.48 -15.47 27.86
C ALA A 155 12.23 -14.14 27.13
N CYS A 156 13.06 -13.12 27.37
CA CYS A 156 12.94 -11.82 26.75
C CYS A 156 13.08 -11.89 25.23
N LEU A 157 14.10 -12.60 24.73
CA LEU A 157 14.27 -12.77 23.28
C LEU A 157 13.14 -13.54 22.64
N LEU A 158 12.65 -14.59 23.30
CA LEU A 158 11.53 -15.38 22.81
C LEU A 158 10.27 -14.52 22.70
N LEU A 159 9.97 -13.74 23.72
CA LEU A 159 8.83 -12.80 23.70
C LEU A 159 8.99 -11.72 22.64
N CYS A 160 10.19 -11.15 22.47
CA CYS A 160 10.47 -10.17 21.42
C CYS A 160 10.24 -10.77 20.02
N TYR A 161 10.74 -11.98 19.76
CA TYR A 161 10.53 -12.64 18.46
C TYR A 161 9.08 -12.99 18.21
N ILE A 162 8.34 -13.44 19.23
CA ILE A 162 6.89 -13.63 19.11
C ILE A 162 6.24 -12.32 18.71
N GLY A 163 6.57 -11.21 19.38
CA GLY A 163 6.05 -9.89 19.07
C GLY A 163 6.38 -9.45 17.63
N TYR A 164 7.62 -9.63 17.18
CA TYR A 164 8.01 -9.27 15.80
C TYR A 164 7.34 -10.16 14.75
N ILE A 165 7.21 -11.44 15.00
CA ILE A 165 6.51 -12.37 14.10
C ILE A 165 5.03 -12.00 14.00
N MET A 166 4.39 -11.66 15.12
CA MET A 166 3.01 -11.17 15.14
C MET A 166 2.88 -9.83 14.41
N SER A 167 3.83 -8.91 14.62
CA SER A 167 3.85 -7.62 13.94
C SER A 167 3.99 -7.77 12.42
N ILE A 168 4.90 -8.63 11.96
CA ILE A 168 5.05 -8.94 10.53
C ILE A 168 3.76 -9.52 9.95
N ARG A 169 3.14 -10.46 10.68
CA ARG A 169 1.88 -11.05 10.27
C ARG A 169 0.81 -9.99 10.12
N HIS A 170 0.66 -9.13 11.13
CA HIS A 170 -0.31 -8.03 11.09
C HIS A 170 -0.04 -7.05 9.94
N LEU A 171 1.22 -6.71 9.67
CA LEU A 171 1.59 -5.85 8.53
C LEU A 171 1.21 -6.48 7.18
N ILE A 172 1.46 -7.79 7.01
CA ILE A 172 1.10 -8.50 5.78
C ILE A 172 -0.42 -8.54 5.61
N GLU A 173 -1.16 -8.85 6.67
CA GLU A 173 -2.62 -8.88 6.68
C GLU A 173 -3.21 -7.48 6.38
N SER A 174 -2.67 -6.44 7.01
CA SER A 174 -3.07 -5.05 6.78
C SER A 174 -2.80 -4.58 5.34
N ASP A 175 -1.62 -4.89 4.81
CA ASP A 175 -1.26 -4.55 3.41
C ASP A 175 -2.17 -5.29 2.41
N GLY A 176 -2.50 -6.55 2.71
CA GLY A 176 -3.45 -7.34 1.91
C GLY A 176 -4.83 -6.68 1.89
N ALA A 177 -5.37 -6.38 3.07
CA ALA A 177 -6.68 -5.73 3.20
C ALA A 177 -6.72 -4.35 2.49
N LEU A 178 -5.65 -3.56 2.62
CA LEU A 178 -5.53 -2.28 1.92
C LEU A 178 -5.52 -2.47 0.40
N THR A 179 -4.75 -3.45 -0.08
CA THR A 179 -4.66 -3.75 -1.51
C THR A 179 -6.01 -4.20 -2.08
N ASP A 180 -6.75 -5.01 -1.34
CA ASP A 180 -8.06 -5.47 -1.76
C ASP A 180 -9.12 -4.36 -1.72
N SER A 181 -9.03 -3.46 -0.72
CA SER A 181 -9.85 -2.25 -0.68
C SER A 181 -9.59 -1.36 -1.92
N ILE A 182 -8.32 -1.11 -2.24
CA ILE A 182 -7.94 -0.31 -3.42
C ILE A 182 -8.44 -0.95 -4.72
N LYS A 183 -8.32 -2.28 -4.86
CA LYS A 183 -8.85 -3.00 -6.02
C LYS A 183 -10.36 -2.90 -6.13
N ALA A 184 -11.09 -2.99 -5.00
CA ALA A 184 -12.52 -2.82 -4.96
C ALA A 184 -12.94 -1.40 -5.38
N ASP A 185 -12.24 -0.39 -4.87
CA ASP A 185 -12.49 1.01 -5.22
C ASP A 185 -12.16 1.30 -6.69
N LEU A 186 -11.05 0.75 -7.20
CA LEU A 186 -10.71 0.85 -8.62
C LEU A 186 -11.80 0.22 -9.51
N LYS A 187 -12.30 -0.96 -9.11
CA LYS A 187 -13.41 -1.61 -9.84
C LYS A 187 -14.66 -0.72 -9.83
N ARG A 188 -14.98 -0.10 -8.68
CA ARG A 188 -16.09 0.86 -8.59
C ARG A 188 -15.88 2.07 -9.51
N VAL A 189 -14.69 2.64 -9.51
CA VAL A 189 -14.34 3.76 -10.39
C VAL A 189 -14.51 3.37 -11.86
N VAL A 190 -14.00 2.20 -12.27
CA VAL A 190 -14.15 1.71 -13.65
C VAL A 190 -15.64 1.55 -14.01
N THR A 191 -16.41 0.93 -13.13
CA THR A 191 -17.86 0.78 -13.34
C THR A 191 -18.58 2.13 -13.44
N THR A 192 -18.21 3.10 -12.57
CA THR A 192 -18.77 4.44 -12.61
C THR A 192 -18.39 5.17 -13.90
N VAL A 193 -17.15 5.04 -14.36
CA VAL A 193 -16.70 5.62 -15.64
C VAL A 193 -17.49 5.02 -16.82
N GLU A 194 -17.73 3.71 -16.83
CA GLU A 194 -18.57 3.07 -17.85
C GLU A 194 -20.02 3.56 -17.80
N GLN A 195 -20.59 3.69 -16.60
CA GLN A 195 -21.92 4.27 -16.44
C GLN A 195 -21.99 5.71 -16.92
N VAL A 196 -20.99 6.55 -16.58
CA VAL A 196 -20.89 7.92 -17.07
C VAL A 196 -20.75 7.95 -18.59
N LYS A 197 -19.93 7.07 -19.16
CA LYS A 197 -19.78 6.95 -20.62
C LYS A 197 -21.11 6.56 -21.29
N THR A 198 -21.82 5.58 -20.72
CA THR A 198 -23.14 5.17 -21.23
C THR A 198 -24.14 6.30 -21.12
N ALA A 199 -24.21 6.98 -19.96
CA ALA A 199 -25.07 8.14 -19.76
C ALA A 199 -24.71 9.29 -20.73
N SER A 200 -23.42 9.53 -20.94
CA SER A 200 -22.94 10.53 -21.91
C SER A 200 -23.35 10.22 -23.34
N ASN A 201 -23.26 8.93 -23.74
CA ASN A 201 -23.72 8.49 -25.06
C ASN A 201 -25.25 8.67 -25.19
N THR A 202 -26.00 8.28 -24.15
CA THR A 202 -27.45 8.47 -24.12
C THR A 202 -27.83 9.96 -24.20
N ILE A 203 -27.09 10.82 -23.50
CA ILE A 203 -27.26 12.28 -23.59
C ILE A 203 -26.93 12.77 -25.01
N MET A 204 -25.86 12.25 -25.62
CA MET A 204 -25.44 12.63 -26.95
C MET A 204 -26.49 12.21 -28.00
N ASP A 205 -27.05 11.00 -27.88
CA ASP A 205 -28.16 10.53 -28.70
C ASP A 205 -29.42 11.39 -28.46
N GLY A 206 -29.72 11.70 -27.21
CA GLY A 206 -30.80 12.63 -26.85
C GLY A 206 -30.61 14.04 -27.43
N ILE A 207 -29.40 14.57 -27.38
CA ILE A 207 -29.06 15.87 -28.01
C ILE A 207 -29.24 15.79 -29.52
N THR A 208 -28.91 14.67 -30.15
CA THR A 208 -29.13 14.47 -31.59
C THR A 208 -30.61 14.52 -31.93
N VAL A 209 -31.44 13.83 -31.15
CA VAL A 209 -32.89 13.87 -31.28
C VAL A 209 -33.46 15.28 -31.04
N VAL A 210 -32.97 15.98 -30.01
CA VAL A 210 -33.38 17.37 -29.73
C VAL A 210 -32.97 18.29 -30.87
N ARG A 211 -31.79 18.07 -31.47
CA ARG A 211 -31.32 18.84 -32.62
C ARG A 211 -32.15 18.57 -33.89
N GLU A 212 -32.49 17.29 -34.11
CA GLU A 212 -33.41 16.92 -35.21
C GLU A 212 -34.79 17.54 -35.00
N LEU A 213 -35.35 17.42 -33.79
CA LEU A 213 -36.64 18.06 -33.41
C LEU A 213 -36.60 19.59 -33.55
N ALA A 214 -35.44 20.20 -33.15
CA ALA A 214 -35.25 21.65 -33.33
C ALA A 214 -35.17 22.02 -34.81
N THR A 215 -34.55 21.18 -35.64
CA THR A 215 -34.46 21.38 -37.08
C THR A 215 -35.82 21.18 -37.74
N GLU A 216 -36.56 20.15 -37.35
CA GLU A 216 -37.93 19.87 -37.82
C GLU A 216 -38.90 20.98 -37.34
N ASN A 217 -38.73 21.44 -36.11
CA ASN A 217 -39.47 22.57 -35.54
C ASN A 217 -39.14 23.88 -36.27
N LYS A 218 -37.84 24.08 -36.66
CA LYS A 218 -37.42 25.17 -37.49
C LYS A 218 -38.06 25.09 -38.88
N HIS A 219 -38.04 23.89 -39.52
CA HIS A 219 -38.70 23.68 -40.79
C HIS A 219 -40.20 23.87 -40.69
N GLY A 220 -40.83 23.36 -39.61
CA GLY A 220 -42.23 23.61 -39.30
C GLY A 220 -42.51 25.10 -39.06
N SER A 221 -41.61 25.80 -38.35
CA SER A 221 -41.71 27.25 -38.17
C SER A 221 -41.57 28.01 -39.48
N ASP A 222 -40.64 27.59 -40.36
CA ASP A 222 -40.49 28.22 -41.70
C ASP A 222 -41.72 28.03 -42.58
N ILE A 223 -42.38 26.85 -42.51
CA ILE A 223 -43.65 26.56 -43.18
C ILE A 223 -44.77 27.44 -42.57
N VAL A 224 -44.79 27.58 -41.24
CA VAL A 224 -45.77 28.45 -40.56
C VAL A 224 -45.56 29.92 -40.89
N VAL A 225 -44.30 30.36 -40.95
CA VAL A 225 -43.95 31.74 -41.36
C VAL A 225 -44.31 31.96 -42.81
N ASP A 226 -44.06 31.00 -43.71
CA ASP A 226 -44.43 31.08 -45.13
C ASP A 226 -45.97 31.09 -45.31
N GLY A 227 -46.70 30.25 -44.51
CA GLY A 227 -48.12 30.26 -44.41
C GLY A 227 -48.67 31.58 -43.85
N MET A 228 -47.99 32.19 -42.91
CA MET A 228 -48.33 33.49 -42.31
C MET A 228 -47.99 34.66 -43.26
N ASN A 229 -46.92 34.57 -44.05
CA ASN A 229 -46.67 35.57 -45.11
C ASN A 229 -47.73 35.55 -46.17
N LYS A 230 -48.30 34.39 -46.48
CA LYS A 230 -49.50 34.25 -47.35
C LYS A 230 -50.79 34.78 -46.71
N LEU A 231 -50.81 34.83 -45.35
CA LEU A 231 -51.93 35.36 -44.60
C LEU A 231 -51.76 36.88 -44.29
N THR A 232 -50.56 37.43 -44.54
CA THR A 232 -50.27 38.87 -44.31
C THR A 232 -50.97 39.78 -45.33
N ASP A 233 -51.47 39.21 -46.43
CA ASP A 233 -52.31 39.93 -47.38
C ASP A 233 -53.70 40.24 -46.83
N ASN A 234 -54.03 39.74 -45.64
CA ASN A 234 -55.27 40.08 -44.95
C ASN A 234 -54.98 40.93 -43.69
N ASN A 235 -55.20 42.24 -43.81
CA ASN A 235 -54.84 43.22 -42.81
C ASN A 235 -55.50 43.08 -41.41
N ASP A 236 -56.56 42.25 -41.32
CA ASP A 236 -57.29 42.04 -40.06
C ASP A 236 -56.60 41.08 -39.09
N GLN A 237 -55.54 40.30 -39.54
CA GLN A 237 -54.89 39.36 -38.70
C GLN A 237 -53.63 39.87 -37.99
N LEU A 238 -53.15 41.04 -38.36
CA LEU A 238 -51.95 41.65 -37.77
C LEU A 238 -52.11 41.89 -36.26
N GLN A 239 -53.33 42.35 -35.87
CA GLN A 239 -53.64 42.69 -34.47
C GLN A 239 -53.72 41.42 -33.59
N SER A 240 -54.26 40.34 -34.14
CA SER A 240 -54.26 38.98 -33.47
C SER A 240 -52.88 38.43 -33.31
N ARG A 241 -51.97 38.65 -34.27
CA ARG A 241 -50.59 38.19 -34.24
C ARG A 241 -49.74 38.92 -33.20
N THR A 242 -49.99 40.18 -32.94
CA THR A 242 -49.28 40.96 -31.91
C THR A 242 -49.65 40.47 -30.51
N ALA A 243 -50.93 40.13 -30.31
CA ALA A 243 -51.38 39.53 -29.05
C ALA A 243 -50.75 38.14 -28.84
N SER A 244 -50.66 37.30 -29.89
CA SER A 244 -50.03 35.97 -29.83
C SER A 244 -48.53 36.06 -29.55
N SER A 245 -47.83 37.07 -30.14
CA SER A 245 -46.40 37.31 -29.84
C SER A 245 -46.15 37.75 -28.39
N GLN A 246 -47.07 38.56 -27.83
CA GLN A 246 -47.00 39.00 -26.44
C GLN A 246 -47.18 37.80 -25.47
N GLU A 247 -48.14 36.92 -25.80
CA GLU A 247 -48.38 35.69 -25.05
C GLU A 247 -47.17 34.76 -25.08
N MET A 248 -46.57 34.58 -26.28
CA MET A 248 -45.35 33.79 -26.45
C MET A 248 -44.15 34.35 -25.67
N THR A 249 -44.05 35.68 -25.56
CA THR A 249 -43.00 36.34 -24.75
C THR A 249 -43.22 36.10 -23.25
N GLY A 250 -44.48 36.02 -22.81
CA GLY A 250 -44.87 35.67 -21.45
C GLY A 250 -44.50 34.21 -21.13
N ASP A 251 -44.77 33.30 -22.07
CA ASP A 251 -44.43 31.88 -21.91
C ASP A 251 -42.91 31.65 -21.89
N ILE A 252 -42.18 32.36 -22.75
CA ILE A 252 -40.71 32.32 -22.73
C ILE A 252 -40.17 32.81 -21.38
N ASN A 253 -40.76 33.87 -20.84
CA ASN A 253 -40.35 34.42 -19.53
C ASN A 253 -40.65 33.42 -18.40
N SER A 254 -41.78 32.70 -18.49
CA SER A 254 -42.12 31.59 -17.57
C SER A 254 -41.17 30.40 -17.70
N GLN A 255 -40.80 30.07 -18.95
CA GLN A 255 -39.81 29.01 -19.18
C GLN A 255 -38.40 29.38 -18.68
N VAL A 256 -38.00 30.64 -18.85
CA VAL A 256 -36.73 31.16 -18.30
C VAL A 256 -36.75 31.10 -16.77
N GLN A 257 -37.88 31.38 -16.13
CA GLN A 257 -38.02 31.20 -14.67
C GLN A 257 -37.96 29.72 -14.26
N ASN A 258 -38.56 28.82 -15.05
CA ASN A 258 -38.49 27.41 -14.80
C ASN A 258 -37.06 26.86 -14.98
N VAL A 259 -36.34 27.32 -16.01
CA VAL A 259 -34.92 26.99 -16.20
C VAL A 259 -34.06 27.53 -15.05
N ALA A 260 -34.34 28.77 -14.58
CA ALA A 260 -33.68 29.32 -13.42
C ALA A 260 -33.96 28.51 -12.13
N SER A 261 -35.21 28.02 -11.99
CA SER A 261 -35.55 27.09 -10.90
C SER A 261 -34.78 25.76 -11.01
N MET A 262 -34.74 25.16 -12.21
CA MET A 262 -33.97 23.93 -12.43
C MET A 262 -32.45 24.11 -12.17
N ILE A 263 -31.91 25.29 -12.48
CA ILE A 263 -30.51 25.62 -12.16
C ILE A 263 -30.32 25.67 -10.64
N ASN A 264 -31.26 26.29 -9.91
CA ASN A 264 -31.20 26.29 -8.44
C ASN A 264 -31.31 24.89 -7.83
N ASP A 265 -32.19 24.05 -8.41
CA ASP A 265 -32.27 22.64 -7.99
C ASP A 265 -30.98 21.88 -8.28
N MET A 266 -30.35 22.16 -9.42
CA MET A 266 -29.07 21.54 -9.80
C MET A 266 -27.92 22.02 -8.87
N VAL A 267 -27.93 23.30 -8.46
CA VAL A 267 -26.98 23.81 -7.45
C VAL A 267 -27.22 23.15 -6.10
N SER A 268 -28.47 22.98 -5.70
CA SER A 268 -28.85 22.28 -4.47
C SER A 268 -28.42 20.83 -4.52
N LEU A 269 -28.67 20.14 -5.64
CA LEU A 269 -28.27 18.73 -5.85
C LEU A 269 -26.73 18.59 -5.87
N THR A 270 -26.03 19.58 -6.42
CA THR A 270 -24.57 19.61 -6.40
C THR A 270 -24.03 19.77 -4.98
N ALA A 271 -24.68 20.63 -4.18
CA ALA A 271 -24.34 20.81 -2.77
C ALA A 271 -24.64 19.53 -1.95
N GLU A 272 -25.76 18.87 -2.25
CA GLU A 272 -26.13 17.58 -1.63
C GLU A 272 -25.14 16.47 -2.02
N SER A 273 -24.75 16.41 -3.30
CA SER A 273 -23.72 15.51 -3.78
C SER A 273 -22.37 15.75 -3.09
N GLY A 274 -22.00 17.02 -2.87
CA GLY A 274 -20.83 17.39 -2.09
C GLY A 274 -20.92 16.92 -0.63
N LYS A 275 -22.12 17.03 -0.04
CA LYS A 275 -22.39 16.50 1.32
C LYS A 275 -22.29 14.97 1.35
N HIS A 276 -22.87 14.30 0.34
CA HIS A 276 -22.74 12.85 0.19
C HIS A 276 -21.29 12.40 0.00
N ALA A 277 -20.51 13.12 -0.82
CA ALA A 277 -19.08 12.86 -0.99
C ALA A 277 -18.33 12.99 0.35
N LYS A 278 -18.67 14.00 1.14
CA LYS A 278 -18.08 14.17 2.48
C LYS A 278 -18.52 13.08 3.45
N THR A 279 -19.79 12.69 3.41
CA THR A 279 -20.29 11.56 4.23
C THR A 279 -19.63 10.26 3.81
N SER A 280 -19.52 10.00 2.49
CA SER A 280 -18.80 8.81 1.98
C SER A 280 -17.32 8.80 2.40
N SER A 281 -16.68 9.98 2.54
CA SER A 281 -15.33 10.08 3.07
C SER A 281 -15.25 9.67 4.55
N VAL A 282 -16.25 10.06 5.34
CA VAL A 282 -16.36 9.67 6.76
C VAL A 282 -16.71 8.19 6.90
N ASP A 283 -17.60 7.69 6.01
CA ASP A 283 -17.95 6.28 5.96
C ASP A 283 -16.76 5.41 5.54
N LEU A 284 -15.91 5.92 4.61
CA LEU A 284 -14.64 5.27 4.25
C LEU A 284 -13.68 5.19 5.45
N GLU A 285 -13.59 6.25 6.25
CA GLU A 285 -12.77 6.24 7.47
C GLU A 285 -13.32 5.24 8.51
N SER A 286 -14.65 5.17 8.63
CA SER A 286 -15.34 4.15 9.45
C SER A 286 -15.15 2.73 8.87
N LEU A 287 -15.13 2.59 7.53
CA LEU A 287 -14.86 1.32 6.85
C LEU A 287 -13.42 0.86 7.06
N VAL A 288 -12.46 1.80 7.06
CA VAL A 288 -11.05 1.52 7.41
C VAL A 288 -10.95 1.01 8.85
N GLN A 289 -11.73 1.59 9.76
CA GLN A 289 -11.80 1.14 11.14
C GLN A 289 -12.51 -0.21 11.28
N THR A 290 -13.56 -0.42 10.48
CA THR A 290 -14.30 -1.70 10.40
C THR A 290 -13.49 -2.79 9.70
N ALA A 291 -12.63 -2.41 8.74
CA ALA A 291 -11.68 -3.34 8.11
C ALA A 291 -10.69 -3.95 9.13
N GLY A 292 -10.40 -3.23 10.22
CA GLY A 292 -9.67 -3.79 11.36
C GLY A 292 -10.45 -4.92 12.09
N THR A 293 -11.79 -4.83 12.11
CA THR A 293 -12.66 -5.87 12.68
C THR A 293 -13.05 -6.96 11.66
N MET A 294 -12.94 -6.66 10.36
CA MET A 294 -13.18 -7.64 9.29
C MET A 294 -11.93 -8.48 8.94
N ALA A 295 -10.79 -8.23 9.61
CA ALA A 295 -9.59 -9.07 9.45
C ALA A 295 -9.88 -10.55 9.78
N ASP A 296 -10.82 -10.79 10.69
CA ASP A 296 -11.29 -12.17 10.97
C ASP A 296 -12.12 -12.76 9.82
N LEU A 297 -12.84 -11.92 9.06
CA LEU A 297 -13.58 -12.33 7.85
C LEU A 297 -12.66 -12.50 6.63
N SER A 298 -11.43 -11.95 6.72
CA SER A 298 -10.44 -11.96 5.64
C SER A 298 -9.94 -13.37 5.31
N ASN A 299 -9.98 -14.29 6.28
CA ASN A 299 -9.65 -15.70 6.01
C ASN A 299 -10.64 -16.37 5.05
N GLU A 300 -11.91 -15.95 5.09
CA GLU A 300 -12.93 -16.48 4.16
C GLU A 300 -12.78 -15.85 2.76
N VAL A 301 -12.39 -14.56 2.74
CA VAL A 301 -12.10 -13.84 1.49
C VAL A 301 -10.81 -14.34 0.83
N GLU A 302 -9.81 -14.77 1.59
CA GLU A 302 -8.59 -15.40 1.06
C GLU A 302 -8.90 -16.70 0.29
N HIS A 303 -9.81 -17.50 0.80
CA HIS A 303 -10.31 -18.68 0.07
C HIS A 303 -11.05 -18.31 -1.25
N ILE A 304 -11.80 -17.22 -1.22
CA ILE A 304 -12.48 -16.69 -2.42
C ILE A 304 -11.47 -16.13 -3.42
N LEU A 305 -10.41 -15.45 -2.94
CA LEU A 305 -9.34 -14.93 -3.78
C LEU A 305 -8.48 -16.03 -4.41
N ASP A 306 -8.24 -17.11 -3.70
CA ASP A 306 -7.54 -18.27 -4.26
C ASP A 306 -8.39 -18.95 -5.35
N ALA A 307 -9.70 -19.05 -5.13
CA ALA A 307 -10.61 -19.50 -6.17
C ALA A 307 -10.64 -18.54 -7.39
N PHE A 308 -10.65 -17.23 -7.13
CA PHE A 308 -10.63 -16.21 -8.18
C PHE A 308 -9.28 -16.17 -8.93
N LYS A 309 -8.18 -16.37 -8.22
CA LYS A 309 -6.85 -16.49 -8.83
C LYS A 309 -6.74 -17.70 -9.75
N ALA A 310 -7.34 -18.82 -9.33
CA ALA A 310 -7.46 -20.01 -10.19
C ALA A 310 -8.31 -19.71 -11.45
N GLU A 311 -9.42 -18.96 -11.29
CA GLU A 311 -10.27 -18.55 -12.40
C GLU A 311 -9.58 -17.54 -13.33
N PHE A 312 -8.78 -16.62 -12.76
CA PHE A 312 -8.00 -15.64 -13.53
C PHE A 312 -6.85 -16.30 -14.32
N GLU A 313 -6.18 -17.29 -13.74
CA GLU A 313 -5.21 -18.11 -14.50
C GLU A 313 -5.90 -18.91 -15.62
N THR A 314 -7.15 -19.34 -15.41
CA THR A 314 -7.95 -19.96 -16.46
C THR A 314 -8.27 -18.96 -17.59
N VAL A 315 -8.74 -17.75 -17.25
CA VAL A 315 -8.99 -16.66 -18.22
C VAL A 315 -7.72 -16.24 -18.95
N LYS A 316 -6.59 -16.17 -18.25
CA LYS A 316 -5.28 -15.87 -18.86
C LYS A 316 -4.83 -16.99 -19.82
N GLN A 317 -5.10 -18.22 -19.46
CA GLN A 317 -4.85 -19.38 -20.35
C GLN A 317 -5.77 -19.34 -21.57
N GLU A 318 -7.05 -18.97 -21.39
CA GLU A 318 -7.99 -18.76 -22.50
C GLU A 318 -7.60 -17.58 -23.38
N THR A 319 -7.14 -16.47 -22.80
CA THR A 319 -6.61 -15.29 -23.52
C THR A 319 -5.33 -15.65 -24.31
N GLY A 320 -4.44 -16.44 -23.69
CA GLY A 320 -3.27 -16.99 -24.37
C GLY A 320 -3.64 -17.94 -25.52
N THR A 321 -4.75 -18.66 -25.37
CA THR A 321 -5.29 -19.52 -26.42
C THR A 321 -5.88 -18.69 -27.58
N ILE A 322 -6.56 -17.57 -27.24
CA ILE A 322 -7.08 -16.60 -28.22
C ILE A 322 -5.94 -15.93 -28.99
N ASP A 323 -4.88 -15.54 -28.30
CA ASP A 323 -3.68 -14.94 -28.93
C ASP A 323 -2.96 -15.94 -29.83
N SER A 324 -2.89 -17.20 -29.40
CA SER A 324 -2.40 -18.34 -30.21
C SER A 324 -3.28 -18.60 -31.44
N ILE A 325 -4.59 -18.52 -31.31
CA ILE A 325 -5.55 -18.67 -32.42
C ILE A 325 -5.44 -17.44 -33.34
N SER A 326 -5.32 -16.23 -32.81
CA SER A 326 -5.13 -15.01 -33.57
C SER A 326 -3.82 -15.03 -34.37
N SER A 327 -2.75 -15.58 -33.78
CA SER A 327 -1.46 -15.75 -34.47
C SER A 327 -1.49 -16.88 -35.53
N GLN A 328 -2.39 -17.89 -35.38
CA GLN A 328 -2.61 -18.95 -36.37
C GLN A 328 -3.54 -18.51 -37.51
N THR A 329 -4.38 -17.48 -37.28
CA THR A 329 -5.30 -16.97 -38.34
C THR A 329 -4.69 -15.84 -39.16
N ASN A 330 -3.47 -15.37 -38.84
CA ASN A 330 -2.74 -14.32 -39.55
C ASN A 330 -1.58 -14.89 -40.43
N LEU A 331 -1.68 -16.16 -40.83
CA LEU A 331 -0.89 -16.81 -41.87
C LEU A 331 -1.72 -16.95 -43.13
#